data_16ec2ddefc9f4d8185344b86c42410e0
#
_entry.id   16ec2ddefc9f4d8185344b86c42410e0
#
_cell.length_a   1.000
_cell.length_b   1.000
_cell.length_c   1.000
_cell.angle_alpha   90.00
_cell.angle_beta   90.00
_cell.angle_gamma   90.00
#
_symmetry.space_group_name_H-M   'P 1'
#
loop_
_entity.id
_entity.type
_entity.pdbx_description
1 polymer ?
#
loop_
_entity_poly.entity_id
_entity_poly.type
_entity_poly.pdbx_seq_one_letter_code
_entity_poly.pdbx_strand_id
1 'polypeptide(L)'
;METEQQVKRRWPRAVLAGAAVLVVAGVVTAEGLNEGPPALGPVGRAMAAVEAVGAGAPASPADLTALISDRESWLRAHPEDDHSWAVLGSAYLERGRWTADPADFPRAEMALRHSLSVRPKANPDAAVGLAALAHARGDHRTAKNRAEAVRKQSPRRWTVYPVLIGAYAQLGDQKAAAEAVEKLEALRPGPAARRLAAEVYRDRGWREDAAATLADATALADSTAEKVTGLHRMGELAWERGEPEEALRHYEAALRADPRFGRARAGRARVMASLGRPADAETDYRTALTDTPLPELHFEYGEMLESLGRVPEAKEQYALVREKAALIRKNGGGKNEVLLAHLDADHGDPAAAVRRLRAEWRRHPNAYVADALAWALYRENNVKNRTEALRYARKATGQGLRNALFFYHLGVIENDVREYGPARRHLEEALRINPSFSPLLAPRAREALNALGEPRRGGPRR
;
A
#
# COMPACT_ATOMS: atom_id res chain seq x y z
N MET A 1 -10.59 10.84 -48.94
CA MET A 1 -9.82 12.05 -48.65
C MET A 1 -10.58 12.79 -47.57
N GLU A 2 -10.28 12.51 -46.32
CA GLU A 2 -10.65 13.38 -45.21
C GLU A 2 -9.65 13.09 -44.05
N THR A 3 -9.03 14.16 -43.64
CA THR A 3 -7.83 14.21 -42.82
C THR A 3 -8.15 14.07 -41.35
N GLU A 4 -7.50 13.13 -40.69
CA GLU A 4 -7.42 13.03 -39.21
C GLU A 4 -6.70 14.27 -38.64
N GLN A 5 -7.42 15.10 -37.92
CA GLN A 5 -6.84 16.16 -37.10
C GLN A 5 -6.43 15.59 -35.71
N GLN A 6 -5.13 15.37 -35.53
CA GLN A 6 -4.52 15.17 -34.24
C GLN A 6 -4.55 16.45 -33.39
N VAL A 7 -5.32 16.46 -32.32
CA VAL A 7 -5.29 17.54 -31.32
C VAL A 7 -4.09 17.30 -30.38
N LYS A 8 -2.96 17.93 -30.70
CA LYS A 8 -1.80 18.06 -29.80
C LYS A 8 -2.10 19.09 -28.72
N ARG A 9 -2.42 18.70 -27.51
CA ARG A 9 -2.42 19.58 -26.32
C ARG A 9 -0.98 19.94 -25.97
N ARG A 10 -0.57 21.17 -26.22
CA ARG A 10 0.70 21.76 -25.81
C ARG A 10 0.60 22.21 -24.35
N TRP A 11 1.51 21.72 -23.51
CA TRP A 11 1.76 22.25 -22.17
C TRP A 11 2.75 23.42 -22.26
N PRO A 12 2.61 24.47 -21.43
CA PRO A 12 3.56 25.57 -21.47
C PRO A 12 4.90 25.15 -20.82
N ARG A 13 5.99 25.35 -21.57
CA ARG A 13 7.35 25.21 -21.08
C ARG A 13 7.65 26.39 -20.15
N ALA A 14 7.87 26.12 -18.86
CA ALA A 14 8.44 27.09 -17.94
C ALA A 14 9.93 27.28 -18.23
N VAL A 15 10.31 28.53 -18.40
CA VAL A 15 11.67 28.98 -18.70
C VAL A 15 12.53 28.85 -17.45
N LEU A 16 13.61 28.04 -17.54
CA LEU A 16 14.67 27.98 -16.54
C LEU A 16 15.54 29.24 -16.63
N ALA A 17 15.44 30.13 -15.66
CA ALA A 17 16.39 31.18 -15.41
C ALA A 17 17.54 30.65 -14.53
N GLY A 18 18.73 30.54 -15.08
CA GLY A 18 19.92 30.10 -14.38
C GLY A 18 20.40 31.14 -13.35
N ALA A 19 20.61 30.72 -12.12
CA ALA A 19 21.39 31.47 -11.14
C ALA A 19 22.70 30.69 -10.91
N ALA A 20 23.80 31.29 -11.36
CA ALA A 20 25.14 30.80 -11.06
C ALA A 20 25.47 31.06 -9.58
N VAL A 21 25.69 29.98 -8.81
CA VAL A 21 26.23 30.06 -7.45
C VAL A 21 27.71 29.78 -7.51
N LEU A 22 28.50 30.77 -7.09
CA LEU A 22 29.95 30.70 -6.89
C LEU A 22 30.29 29.68 -5.79
N VAL A 23 31.03 28.64 -6.15
CA VAL A 23 31.62 27.70 -5.19
C VAL A 23 32.90 28.32 -4.62
N VAL A 24 32.85 28.72 -3.36
CA VAL A 24 34.08 29.02 -2.57
C VAL A 24 34.51 27.70 -1.93
N ALA A 25 35.59 27.14 -2.43
CA ALA A 25 36.23 25.96 -1.86
C ALA A 25 36.96 26.34 -0.55
N GLY A 26 36.30 26.05 0.57
CA GLY A 26 36.97 26.00 1.89
C GLY A 26 37.33 24.55 2.19
N VAL A 27 38.62 24.25 2.28
CA VAL A 27 39.15 23.01 2.80
C VAL A 27 38.87 22.98 4.30
N VAL A 28 37.86 22.19 4.73
CA VAL A 28 37.67 21.84 6.13
C VAL A 28 38.09 20.38 6.28
N THR A 29 39.06 20.17 7.14
CA THR A 29 39.59 18.84 7.52
C THR A 29 38.48 17.97 8.08
N ALA A 30 38.31 16.78 7.48
CA ALA A 30 37.29 15.80 7.83
C ALA A 30 37.70 15.01 9.09
N GLU A 31 37.47 15.58 10.25
CA GLU A 31 37.38 14.82 11.51
C GLU A 31 36.25 15.46 12.34
N GLY A 32 35.09 14.79 12.43
CA GLY A 32 34.01 15.19 13.33
C GLY A 32 32.65 15.49 12.76
N LEU A 33 32.17 14.82 11.68
CA LEU A 33 30.79 14.99 11.18
C LEU A 33 30.09 13.64 10.99
N ASN A 34 29.89 12.94 12.10
CA ASN A 34 28.95 11.80 12.11
C ASN A 34 27.96 11.88 13.29
N GLU A 35 27.71 13.07 13.80
CA GLU A 35 26.61 13.29 14.73
C GLU A 35 25.44 13.85 13.91
N GLY A 36 24.44 13.00 13.63
CA GLY A 36 23.15 13.46 13.17
C GLY A 36 22.56 14.51 14.13
N PRO A 37 21.58 15.33 13.72
CA PRO A 37 21.00 16.34 14.58
C PRO A 37 20.59 15.70 15.91
N PRO A 38 20.82 16.39 17.06
CA PRO A 38 20.55 15.84 18.38
C PRO A 38 19.10 15.35 18.47
N ALA A 39 18.91 14.18 19.04
CA ALA A 39 17.59 13.57 19.18
C ALA A 39 16.67 14.54 19.94
N LEU A 40 15.50 14.84 19.35
CA LEU A 40 14.51 15.71 19.98
C LEU A 40 14.06 15.14 21.33
N GLY A 41 13.96 15.99 22.35
CA GLY A 41 13.33 15.64 23.62
C GLY A 41 11.82 15.36 23.45
N PRO A 42 11.15 14.85 24.51
CA PRO A 42 9.71 14.46 24.41
C PRO A 42 8.79 15.57 23.89
N VAL A 43 9.00 16.82 24.32
CA VAL A 43 8.21 17.98 23.86
C VAL A 43 8.47 18.26 22.37
N GLY A 44 9.72 18.24 21.92
CA GLY A 44 10.06 18.44 20.52
C GLY A 44 9.48 17.33 19.62
N ARG A 45 9.48 16.09 20.10
CA ARG A 45 8.84 14.95 19.38
C ARG A 45 7.35 15.12 19.28
N ALA A 46 6.67 15.54 20.35
CA ALA A 46 5.23 15.79 20.33
C ALA A 46 4.88 16.89 19.32
N MET A 47 5.63 17.97 19.28
CA MET A 47 5.45 19.04 18.28
C MET A 47 5.66 18.54 16.85
N ALA A 48 6.75 17.82 16.60
CA ALA A 48 7.00 17.23 15.28
C ALA A 48 5.86 16.31 14.83
N ALA A 49 5.31 15.49 15.75
CA ALA A 49 4.17 14.63 15.44
C ALA A 49 2.88 15.43 15.17
N VAL A 50 2.61 16.52 15.89
CA VAL A 50 1.48 17.43 15.61
C VAL A 50 1.58 18.00 14.19
N GLU A 51 2.76 18.50 13.82
CA GLU A 51 3.00 19.05 12.50
C GLU A 51 2.85 17.99 11.42
N ALA A 52 3.45 16.79 11.59
CA ALA A 52 3.33 15.70 10.65
C ALA A 52 1.88 15.24 10.47
N VAL A 53 1.17 14.92 11.56
CA VAL A 53 -0.25 14.52 11.51
C VAL A 53 -1.10 15.64 10.92
N GLY A 54 -0.86 16.88 11.30
CA GLY A 54 -1.51 18.06 10.75
C GLY A 54 -1.18 18.27 9.26
N ALA A 55 -0.02 17.86 8.79
CA ALA A 55 0.39 17.93 7.39
C ALA A 55 -0.06 16.71 6.55
N GLY A 56 -0.68 15.68 7.16
CA GLY A 56 -1.00 14.41 6.49
C GLY A 56 0.24 13.59 6.13
N ALA A 57 1.37 13.88 6.82
CA ALA A 57 2.63 13.20 6.68
C ALA A 57 2.80 12.07 7.69
N PRO A 58 3.62 11.04 7.42
CA PRO A 58 3.96 10.04 8.40
C PRO A 58 4.71 10.65 9.59
N ALA A 59 4.40 10.19 10.80
CA ALA A 59 5.16 10.49 12.01
C ALA A 59 5.77 9.20 12.58
N SER A 60 6.94 9.29 13.22
CA SER A 60 7.56 8.10 13.80
C SER A 60 6.76 7.56 15.00
N PRO A 61 6.84 6.25 15.32
CA PRO A 61 6.19 5.70 16.50
C PRO A 61 6.61 6.39 17.80
N ALA A 62 7.87 6.84 17.89
CA ALA A 62 8.38 7.55 19.06
C ALA A 62 7.74 8.94 19.18
N ASP A 63 7.59 9.67 18.08
CA ASP A 63 6.97 10.99 18.07
C ASP A 63 5.48 10.91 18.33
N LEU A 64 4.80 9.91 17.76
CA LEU A 64 3.39 9.63 18.03
C LEU A 64 3.14 9.26 19.49
N THR A 65 4.04 8.47 20.09
CA THR A 65 3.94 8.11 21.52
C THR A 65 4.11 9.35 22.42
N ALA A 66 5.06 10.24 22.08
CA ALA A 66 5.24 11.49 22.79
C ALA A 66 4.01 12.40 22.65
N LEU A 67 3.42 12.52 21.46
CA LEU A 67 2.21 13.29 21.22
C LEU A 67 1.02 12.73 22.00
N ILE A 68 0.83 11.43 22.00
CA ILE A 68 -0.25 10.78 22.74
C ILE A 68 -0.12 11.09 24.24
N SER A 69 1.08 10.87 24.81
CA SER A 69 1.34 11.15 26.23
C SER A 69 1.09 12.62 26.58
N ASP A 70 1.52 13.55 25.73
CA ASP A 70 1.32 14.98 25.90
C ASP A 70 -0.19 15.33 25.87
N ARG A 71 -0.94 14.85 24.88
CA ARG A 71 -2.37 15.13 24.76
C ARG A 71 -3.19 14.46 25.87
N GLU A 72 -2.85 13.24 26.27
CA GLU A 72 -3.49 12.58 27.42
C GLU A 72 -3.27 13.38 28.71
N SER A 73 -2.07 13.93 28.91
CA SER A 73 -1.77 14.77 30.07
C SER A 73 -2.54 16.09 30.06
N TRP A 74 -2.55 16.76 28.89
CA TRP A 74 -3.27 18.01 28.69
C TRP A 74 -4.78 17.86 28.95
N LEU A 75 -5.38 16.82 28.37
CA LEU A 75 -6.81 16.57 28.45
C LEU A 75 -7.33 16.19 29.84
N ARG A 76 -6.44 15.73 30.76
CA ARG A 76 -6.80 15.56 32.17
C ARG A 76 -7.15 16.89 32.83
N ALA A 77 -6.49 17.99 32.45
CA ALA A 77 -6.75 19.32 32.95
C ALA A 77 -7.76 20.11 32.10
N HIS A 78 -7.91 19.73 30.81
CA HIS A 78 -8.73 20.44 29.82
C HIS A 78 -9.66 19.47 29.06
N PRO A 79 -10.61 18.80 29.78
CA PRO A 79 -11.44 17.76 29.16
C PRO A 79 -12.37 18.26 28.05
N GLU A 80 -12.62 19.59 28.00
CA GLU A 80 -13.47 20.23 27.00
C GLU A 80 -12.72 20.73 25.77
N ASP A 81 -11.41 20.44 25.62
CA ASP A 81 -10.64 20.78 24.43
C ASP A 81 -10.91 19.77 23.29
N ASP A 82 -11.94 20.07 22.50
CA ASP A 82 -12.36 19.23 21.37
C ASP A 82 -11.26 19.02 20.34
N HIS A 83 -10.42 20.03 20.11
CA HIS A 83 -9.30 19.92 19.16
C HIS A 83 -8.23 18.92 19.64
N SER A 84 -7.81 19.02 20.91
CA SER A 84 -6.84 18.08 21.49
C SER A 84 -7.36 16.63 21.49
N TRP A 85 -8.66 16.41 21.71
CA TRP A 85 -9.27 15.09 21.55
C TRP A 85 -9.20 14.57 20.11
N ALA A 86 -9.44 15.43 19.10
CA ALA A 86 -9.35 15.05 17.70
C ALA A 86 -7.89 14.70 17.31
N VAL A 87 -6.91 15.49 17.79
CA VAL A 87 -5.47 15.22 17.60
C VAL A 87 -5.08 13.91 18.26
N LEU A 88 -5.49 13.64 19.49
CA LEU A 88 -5.23 12.40 20.22
C LEU A 88 -5.76 11.18 19.44
N GLY A 89 -7.00 11.26 18.95
CA GLY A 89 -7.61 10.19 18.18
C GLY A 89 -6.88 9.93 16.86
N SER A 90 -6.44 10.97 16.16
CA SER A 90 -5.64 10.86 14.94
C SER A 90 -4.25 10.27 15.22
N ALA A 91 -3.62 10.64 16.33
CA ALA A 91 -2.33 10.10 16.75
C ALA A 91 -2.41 8.59 17.09
N TYR A 92 -3.45 8.15 17.80
CA TYR A 92 -3.70 6.72 18.02
C TYR A 92 -3.88 5.95 16.70
N LEU A 93 -4.68 6.53 15.77
CA LEU A 93 -4.90 5.89 14.46
C LEU A 93 -3.59 5.71 13.69
N GLU A 94 -2.77 6.75 13.61
CA GLU A 94 -1.48 6.69 12.90
C GLU A 94 -0.50 5.73 13.58
N ARG A 95 -0.43 5.73 14.91
CA ARG A 95 0.43 4.79 15.64
C ARG A 95 0.00 3.34 15.40
N GLY A 96 -1.30 3.05 15.50
CA GLY A 96 -1.84 1.71 15.24
C GLY A 96 -1.59 1.22 13.82
N ARG A 97 -1.59 2.13 12.82
CA ARG A 97 -1.23 1.79 11.43
C ARG A 97 0.25 1.51 11.25
N TRP A 98 1.11 2.20 11.99
CA TRP A 98 2.55 2.04 11.91
C TRP A 98 3.05 0.79 12.63
N THR A 99 2.62 0.60 13.88
CA THR A 99 3.09 -0.48 14.76
C THR A 99 2.30 -1.77 14.61
N ALA A 100 1.18 -1.75 13.88
CA ALA A 100 0.21 -2.85 13.82
C ALA A 100 -0.42 -3.21 15.19
N ASP A 101 -0.39 -2.28 16.17
CA ASP A 101 -1.06 -2.49 17.45
C ASP A 101 -2.58 -2.29 17.30
N PRO A 102 -3.37 -3.37 17.38
CA PRO A 102 -4.82 -3.26 17.18
C PRO A 102 -5.52 -2.53 18.34
N ALA A 103 -4.89 -2.38 19.50
CA ALA A 103 -5.48 -1.68 20.67
C ALA A 103 -5.65 -0.17 20.43
N ASP A 104 -4.94 0.41 19.49
CA ASP A 104 -5.04 1.82 19.17
C ASP A 104 -6.33 2.18 18.38
N PHE A 105 -6.94 1.23 17.66
CA PHE A 105 -8.19 1.52 16.93
C PHE A 105 -9.38 1.91 17.84
N PRO A 106 -9.69 1.17 18.92
CA PRO A 106 -10.75 1.60 19.85
C PRO A 106 -10.40 2.87 20.61
N ARG A 107 -9.11 3.11 20.93
CA ARG A 107 -8.66 4.37 21.56
C ARG A 107 -8.87 5.56 20.62
N ALA A 108 -8.51 5.42 19.35
CA ALA A 108 -8.78 6.43 18.34
C ALA A 108 -10.27 6.75 18.21
N GLU A 109 -11.12 5.71 18.16
CA GLU A 109 -12.57 5.92 18.08
C GLU A 109 -13.11 6.65 19.30
N MET A 110 -12.71 6.25 20.49
CA MET A 110 -13.13 6.87 21.74
C MET A 110 -12.76 8.36 21.76
N ALA A 111 -11.51 8.71 21.46
CA ALA A 111 -11.05 10.10 21.47
C ALA A 111 -11.78 10.95 20.40
N LEU A 112 -11.93 10.45 19.17
CA LEU A 112 -12.63 11.17 18.10
C LEU A 112 -14.12 11.37 18.39
N ARG A 113 -14.78 10.37 19.00
CA ARG A 113 -16.19 10.50 19.41
C ARG A 113 -16.34 11.45 20.58
N HIS A 114 -15.39 11.46 21.52
CA HIS A 114 -15.39 12.41 22.63
C HIS A 114 -15.24 13.84 22.11
N SER A 115 -14.32 14.09 21.20
CA SER A 115 -14.19 15.37 20.49
C SER A 115 -15.52 15.85 19.90
N LEU A 116 -16.27 14.95 19.24
CA LEU A 116 -17.61 15.28 18.73
C LEU A 116 -18.67 15.49 19.82
N SER A 117 -18.55 14.85 20.98
CA SER A 117 -19.48 15.08 22.09
C SER A 117 -19.28 16.45 22.75
N VAL A 118 -18.03 16.90 22.85
CA VAL A 118 -17.68 18.24 23.31
C VAL A 118 -18.14 19.31 22.32
N ARG A 119 -17.90 19.09 21.02
CA ARG A 119 -18.30 20.02 19.97
C ARG A 119 -19.07 19.28 18.85
N PRO A 120 -20.40 19.15 19.01
CA PRO A 120 -21.21 18.35 18.08
C PRO A 120 -21.36 18.96 16.67
N LYS A 121 -21.22 20.27 16.56
CA LYS A 121 -21.36 21.03 15.31
C LYS A 121 -20.04 21.69 14.93
N ALA A 122 -19.75 21.78 13.63
CA ALA A 122 -18.55 22.44 13.10
C ALA A 122 -17.24 21.91 13.69
N ASN A 123 -17.15 20.60 13.87
CA ASN A 123 -15.92 19.88 14.26
C ASN A 123 -15.39 19.02 13.10
N PRO A 124 -14.77 19.64 12.09
CA PRO A 124 -14.29 18.93 10.93
C PRO A 124 -13.08 18.03 11.22
N ASP A 125 -12.27 18.33 12.26
CA ASP A 125 -11.10 17.54 12.62
C ASP A 125 -11.51 16.15 13.09
N ALA A 126 -12.42 16.07 14.04
CA ALA A 126 -12.97 14.79 14.49
C ALA A 126 -13.72 14.05 13.37
N ALA A 127 -14.45 14.77 12.52
CA ALA A 127 -15.17 14.17 11.40
C ALA A 127 -14.21 13.56 10.36
N VAL A 128 -13.10 14.22 10.02
CA VAL A 128 -12.03 13.69 9.15
C VAL A 128 -11.34 12.51 9.83
N GLY A 129 -11.00 12.61 11.13
CA GLY A 129 -10.41 11.51 11.89
C GLY A 129 -11.29 10.26 11.90
N LEU A 130 -12.60 10.39 12.08
CA LEU A 130 -13.55 9.28 11.99
C LEU A 130 -13.71 8.73 10.57
N ALA A 131 -13.56 9.56 9.54
CA ALA A 131 -13.52 9.09 8.17
C ALA A 131 -12.23 8.29 7.90
N ALA A 132 -11.08 8.77 8.38
CA ALA A 132 -9.80 8.06 8.29
C ALA A 132 -9.83 6.72 9.06
N LEU A 133 -10.44 6.69 10.24
CA LEU A 133 -10.66 5.47 11.02
C LEU A 133 -11.55 4.47 10.28
N ALA A 134 -12.64 4.93 9.66
CA ALA A 134 -13.50 4.06 8.84
C ALA A 134 -12.72 3.48 7.65
N HIS A 135 -11.87 4.29 7.00
CA HIS A 135 -10.99 3.83 5.93
C HIS A 135 -10.01 2.74 6.43
N ALA A 136 -9.34 2.95 7.55
CA ALA A 136 -8.41 1.99 8.15
C ALA A 136 -9.09 0.66 8.54
N ARG A 137 -10.38 0.71 8.88
CA ARG A 137 -11.23 -0.47 9.16
C ARG A 137 -11.74 -1.19 7.91
N GLY A 138 -11.43 -0.67 6.72
CA GLY A 138 -11.94 -1.20 5.45
C GLY A 138 -13.39 -0.81 5.16
N ASP A 139 -13.98 0.13 5.90
CA ASP A 139 -15.32 0.68 5.57
C ASP A 139 -15.15 1.93 4.68
N HIS A 140 -14.71 1.69 3.46
CA HIS A 140 -14.38 2.74 2.51
C HIS A 140 -15.59 3.57 2.07
N ARG A 141 -16.80 2.98 2.11
CA ARG A 141 -18.04 3.69 1.78
C ARG A 141 -18.39 4.72 2.86
N THR A 142 -18.32 4.31 4.13
CA THR A 142 -18.52 5.26 5.26
C THR A 142 -17.42 6.32 5.28
N ALA A 143 -16.16 5.93 5.02
CA ALA A 143 -15.05 6.87 4.92
C ALA A 143 -15.30 7.94 3.85
N LYS A 144 -15.66 7.52 2.62
CA LYS A 144 -16.04 8.39 1.51
C LYS A 144 -17.17 9.34 1.92
N ASN A 145 -18.28 8.81 2.40
CA ASN A 145 -19.47 9.61 2.71
C ASN A 145 -19.19 10.67 3.78
N ARG A 146 -18.44 10.33 4.84
CA ARG A 146 -18.04 11.26 5.90
C ARG A 146 -17.10 12.35 5.37
N ALA A 147 -16.08 11.95 4.61
CA ALA A 147 -15.13 12.90 4.04
C ALA A 147 -15.78 13.83 3.01
N GLU A 148 -16.68 13.32 2.15
CA GLU A 148 -17.46 14.16 1.22
C GLU A 148 -18.38 15.15 1.96
N ALA A 149 -18.98 14.76 3.08
CA ALA A 149 -19.79 15.68 3.88
C ALA A 149 -18.95 16.85 4.42
N VAL A 150 -17.73 16.57 4.91
CA VAL A 150 -16.79 17.61 5.34
C VAL A 150 -16.36 18.48 4.15
N ARG A 151 -16.03 17.85 2.99
CA ARG A 151 -15.65 18.58 1.77
C ARG A 151 -16.74 19.55 1.31
N LYS A 152 -18.00 19.16 1.38
CA LYS A 152 -19.15 20.04 1.02
C LYS A 152 -19.25 21.26 1.92
N GLN A 153 -18.98 21.10 3.23
CA GLN A 153 -19.02 22.20 4.20
C GLN A 153 -17.77 23.08 4.14
N SER A 154 -16.61 22.49 3.83
CA SER A 154 -15.30 23.15 3.84
C SER A 154 -14.46 22.73 2.63
N PRO A 155 -14.76 23.23 1.41
CA PRO A 155 -14.13 22.75 0.16
C PRO A 155 -12.61 22.97 0.10
N ARG A 156 -12.08 23.94 0.84
CA ARG A 156 -10.65 24.24 0.91
C ARG A 156 -9.90 23.46 2.00
N ARG A 157 -10.59 22.62 2.78
CA ARG A 157 -9.97 21.81 3.81
C ARG A 157 -9.22 20.64 3.17
N TRP A 158 -7.92 20.79 3.01
CA TRP A 158 -7.08 19.79 2.34
C TRP A 158 -7.04 18.43 3.07
N THR A 159 -7.22 18.39 4.41
CA THR A 159 -7.14 17.16 5.24
C THR A 159 -8.17 16.08 4.88
N VAL A 160 -9.22 16.39 4.14
CA VAL A 160 -10.21 15.41 3.69
C VAL A 160 -9.72 14.60 2.50
N TYR A 161 -8.83 15.17 1.66
CA TYR A 161 -8.45 14.58 0.37
C TYR A 161 -7.63 13.30 0.51
N PRO A 162 -6.67 13.15 1.45
CA PRO A 162 -6.00 11.87 1.69
C PRO A 162 -6.98 10.72 1.95
N VAL A 163 -8.04 10.97 2.72
CA VAL A 163 -9.08 9.97 2.99
C VAL A 163 -9.92 9.69 1.76
N LEU A 164 -10.28 10.71 0.99
CA LEU A 164 -11.06 10.56 -0.26
C LEU A 164 -10.27 9.79 -1.31
N ILE A 165 -8.98 10.10 -1.51
CA ILE A 165 -8.11 9.41 -2.47
C ILE A 165 -8.09 7.92 -2.16
N GLY A 166 -7.78 7.54 -0.91
CA GLY A 166 -7.76 6.14 -0.49
C GLY A 166 -9.13 5.47 -0.61
N ALA A 167 -10.21 6.14 -0.18
CA ALA A 167 -11.55 5.58 -0.25
C ALA A 167 -12.02 5.37 -1.70
N TYR A 168 -11.79 6.32 -2.61
CA TYR A 168 -12.12 6.18 -4.02
C TYR A 168 -11.33 5.06 -4.69
N ALA A 169 -10.01 4.97 -4.45
CA ALA A 169 -9.18 3.89 -4.97
C ALA A 169 -9.70 2.51 -4.54
N GLN A 170 -10.01 2.34 -3.24
CA GLN A 170 -10.55 1.09 -2.72
C GLN A 170 -11.98 0.77 -3.20
N LEU A 171 -12.75 1.77 -3.60
CA LEU A 171 -14.06 1.61 -4.23
C LEU A 171 -13.98 1.43 -5.76
N GLY A 172 -12.78 1.42 -6.34
CA GLY A 172 -12.55 1.26 -7.78
C GLY A 172 -12.84 2.53 -8.60
N ASP A 173 -13.04 3.67 -7.96
CA ASP A 173 -13.29 4.97 -8.63
C ASP A 173 -11.96 5.70 -8.88
N GLN A 174 -11.21 5.20 -9.85
CA GLN A 174 -9.89 5.75 -10.21
C GLN A 174 -9.96 7.19 -10.75
N LYS A 175 -11.11 7.58 -11.33
CA LYS A 175 -11.31 8.94 -11.82
C LYS A 175 -11.44 9.91 -10.64
N ALA A 176 -12.32 9.61 -9.69
CA ALA A 176 -12.51 10.45 -8.50
C ALA A 176 -11.23 10.51 -7.62
N ALA A 177 -10.47 9.40 -7.55
CA ALA A 177 -9.18 9.41 -6.87
C ALA A 177 -8.19 10.39 -7.48
N ALA A 178 -8.08 10.44 -8.81
CA ALA A 178 -7.20 11.37 -9.50
C ALA A 178 -7.65 12.84 -9.35
N GLU A 179 -8.94 13.12 -9.49
CA GLU A 179 -9.48 14.48 -9.27
C GLU A 179 -9.21 14.95 -7.82
N ALA A 180 -9.26 14.02 -6.85
CA ALA A 180 -8.95 14.32 -5.46
C ALA A 180 -7.45 14.60 -5.25
N VAL A 181 -6.55 13.92 -5.96
CA VAL A 181 -5.10 14.20 -5.96
C VAL A 181 -4.84 15.59 -6.52
N GLU A 182 -5.35 15.92 -7.70
CA GLU A 182 -5.18 17.25 -8.31
C GLU A 182 -5.62 18.37 -7.34
N LYS A 183 -6.73 18.13 -6.64
CA LYS A 183 -7.23 19.08 -5.66
C LYS A 183 -6.35 19.19 -4.41
N LEU A 184 -5.82 18.07 -3.94
CA LEU A 184 -4.87 18.06 -2.82
C LEU A 184 -3.59 18.82 -3.18
N GLU A 185 -3.01 18.56 -4.34
CA GLU A 185 -1.79 19.24 -4.81
C GLU A 185 -1.99 20.76 -4.94
N ALA A 186 -3.17 21.19 -5.44
CA ALA A 186 -3.51 22.60 -5.54
C ALA A 186 -3.70 23.29 -4.17
N LEU A 187 -4.16 22.57 -3.15
CA LEU A 187 -4.43 23.13 -1.81
C LEU A 187 -3.24 23.02 -0.86
N ARG A 188 -2.48 21.94 -0.96
CA ARG A 188 -1.35 21.62 -0.09
C ARG A 188 -0.26 20.88 -0.90
N PRO A 189 0.50 21.59 -1.74
CA PRO A 189 1.62 20.98 -2.43
C PRO A 189 2.69 20.52 -1.42
N GLY A 190 3.35 19.40 -1.68
CA GLY A 190 4.41 18.88 -0.83
C GLY A 190 4.60 17.36 -0.92
N PRO A 191 5.53 16.78 -0.14
CA PRO A 191 5.89 15.37 -0.21
C PRO A 191 4.70 14.43 0.00
N ALA A 192 3.86 14.72 0.99
CA ALA A 192 2.68 13.90 1.31
C ALA A 192 1.66 13.84 0.14
N ALA A 193 1.39 14.98 -0.53
CA ALA A 193 0.49 15.03 -1.67
C ALA A 193 1.07 14.26 -2.87
N ARG A 194 2.37 14.47 -3.18
CA ARG A 194 3.06 13.76 -4.26
C ARG A 194 3.11 12.25 -4.04
N ARG A 195 3.33 11.79 -2.81
CA ARG A 195 3.27 10.36 -2.48
C ARG A 195 1.91 9.75 -2.80
N LEU A 196 0.82 10.43 -2.48
CA LEU A 196 -0.53 9.98 -2.82
C LEU A 196 -0.79 10.03 -4.34
N ALA A 197 -0.23 11.02 -5.04
CA ALA A 197 -0.28 11.09 -6.50
C ALA A 197 0.42 9.88 -7.14
N ALA A 198 1.60 9.52 -6.64
CA ALA A 198 2.35 8.35 -7.11
C ALA A 198 1.57 7.04 -6.92
N GLU A 199 0.84 6.87 -5.80
CA GLU A 199 -0.03 5.70 -5.58
C GLU A 199 -1.16 5.63 -6.64
N VAL A 200 -1.78 6.76 -6.96
CA VAL A 200 -2.83 6.82 -8.00
C VAL A 200 -2.25 6.56 -9.40
N TYR A 201 -1.06 7.06 -9.71
CA TYR A 201 -0.38 6.79 -10.98
C TYR A 201 -0.02 5.30 -11.11
N ARG A 202 0.50 4.66 -10.04
CA ARG A 202 0.74 3.22 -10.00
C ARG A 202 -0.53 2.41 -10.29
N ASP A 203 -1.63 2.75 -9.65
CA ASP A 203 -2.91 2.05 -9.82
C ASP A 203 -3.50 2.21 -11.24
N ARG A 204 -3.10 3.26 -11.95
CA ARG A 204 -3.41 3.48 -13.36
C ARG A 204 -2.42 2.80 -14.33
N GLY A 205 -1.36 2.19 -13.82
CA GLY A 205 -0.31 1.58 -14.62
C GLY A 205 0.72 2.57 -15.18
N TRP A 206 0.70 3.82 -14.74
CA TRP A 206 1.69 4.86 -15.12
C TRP A 206 2.92 4.73 -14.21
N ARG A 207 3.67 3.65 -14.42
CA ARG A 207 4.73 3.19 -13.49
C ARG A 207 5.92 4.12 -13.45
N GLU A 208 6.28 4.72 -14.57
CA GLU A 208 7.37 5.68 -14.71
C GLU A 208 7.03 7.00 -14.04
N ASP A 209 5.82 7.51 -14.26
CA ASP A 209 5.33 8.73 -13.58
C ASP A 209 5.20 8.50 -12.07
N ALA A 210 4.74 7.32 -11.65
CA ALA A 210 4.69 6.94 -10.24
C ALA A 210 6.08 6.93 -9.61
N ALA A 211 7.09 6.35 -10.29
CA ALA A 211 8.45 6.29 -9.81
C ALA A 211 9.09 7.69 -9.70
N ALA A 212 8.97 8.51 -10.74
CA ALA A 212 9.50 9.87 -10.74
C ALA A 212 8.85 10.73 -9.64
N THR A 213 7.52 10.70 -9.55
CA THR A 213 6.78 11.47 -8.54
C THR A 213 7.12 11.03 -7.11
N LEU A 214 7.32 9.72 -6.90
CA LEU A 214 7.68 9.18 -5.60
C LEU A 214 9.14 9.52 -5.22
N ALA A 215 10.05 9.52 -6.19
CA ALA A 215 11.43 9.96 -5.99
C ALA A 215 11.49 11.44 -5.59
N ASP A 216 10.74 12.30 -6.28
CA ASP A 216 10.61 13.72 -5.94
C ASP A 216 10.04 13.91 -4.53
N ALA A 217 8.97 13.17 -4.18
CA ALA A 217 8.38 13.21 -2.85
C ALA A 217 9.39 12.80 -1.76
N THR A 218 10.19 11.77 -2.03
CA THR A 218 11.18 11.25 -1.09
C THR A 218 12.38 12.20 -0.92
N ALA A 219 12.80 12.86 -2.01
CA ALA A 219 13.87 13.85 -1.98
C ALA A 219 13.48 15.12 -1.20
N LEU A 220 12.19 15.47 -1.20
CA LEU A 220 11.62 16.62 -0.50
C LEU A 220 11.13 16.28 0.92
N ALA A 221 11.38 15.07 1.41
CA ALA A 221 10.93 14.64 2.73
C ALA A 221 11.58 15.47 3.84
N ASP A 222 10.77 16.10 4.69
CA ASP A 222 11.21 16.96 5.78
C ASP A 222 11.51 16.21 7.08
N SER A 223 11.08 14.93 7.17
CA SER A 223 11.29 14.09 8.35
C SER A 223 11.85 12.71 7.99
N THR A 224 12.51 12.07 8.98
CA THR A 224 12.97 10.69 8.84
C THR A 224 11.82 9.74 8.52
N ALA A 225 10.66 9.92 9.14
CA ALA A 225 9.48 9.07 8.90
C ALA A 225 8.96 9.20 7.46
N GLU A 226 8.91 10.41 6.90
CA GLU A 226 8.56 10.63 5.49
C GLU A 226 9.58 9.98 4.55
N LYS A 227 10.88 10.20 4.83
CA LYS A 227 11.97 9.63 4.03
C LYS A 227 11.93 8.10 4.01
N VAL A 228 11.79 7.48 5.18
CA VAL A 228 11.70 6.02 5.33
C VAL A 228 10.47 5.46 4.60
N THR A 229 9.32 6.11 4.75
CA THR A 229 8.09 5.72 4.05
C THR A 229 8.24 5.87 2.53
N GLY A 230 8.85 6.96 2.06
CA GLY A 230 9.12 7.18 0.64
C GLY A 230 10.06 6.12 0.07
N LEU A 231 11.19 5.88 0.72
CA LEU A 231 12.16 4.84 0.32
C LEU A 231 11.53 3.44 0.30
N HIS A 232 10.74 3.09 1.29
CA HIS A 232 10.00 1.82 1.29
C HIS A 232 9.05 1.72 0.09
N ARG A 233 8.29 2.77 -0.21
CA ARG A 233 7.38 2.79 -1.37
C ARG A 233 8.13 2.71 -2.70
N MET A 234 9.29 3.34 -2.81
CA MET A 234 10.18 3.18 -3.98
C MET A 234 10.64 1.72 -4.12
N GLY A 235 11.00 1.07 -3.01
CA GLY A 235 11.32 -0.36 -3.00
C GLY A 235 10.16 -1.25 -3.44
N GLU A 236 8.95 -1.00 -2.95
CA GLU A 236 7.75 -1.74 -3.39
C GLU A 236 7.48 -1.55 -4.89
N LEU A 237 7.58 -0.32 -5.40
CA LEU A 237 7.36 -0.05 -6.82
C LEU A 237 8.43 -0.69 -7.71
N ALA A 238 9.71 -0.65 -7.31
CA ALA A 238 10.78 -1.33 -8.02
C ALA A 238 10.58 -2.86 -8.02
N TRP A 239 10.17 -3.43 -6.88
CA TRP A 239 9.79 -4.84 -6.79
C TRP A 239 8.64 -5.20 -7.73
N GLU A 240 7.55 -4.42 -7.72
CA GLU A 240 6.40 -4.61 -8.61
C GLU A 240 6.80 -4.53 -10.11
N ARG A 241 7.85 -3.78 -10.43
CA ARG A 241 8.41 -3.63 -11.79
C ARG A 241 9.35 -4.78 -12.17
N GLY A 242 9.72 -5.65 -11.24
CA GLY A 242 10.68 -6.74 -11.45
C GLY A 242 12.13 -6.28 -11.46
N GLU A 243 12.45 -5.25 -10.68
CA GLU A 243 13.77 -4.64 -10.52
C GLU A 243 14.33 -4.93 -9.11
N PRO A 244 14.72 -6.19 -8.81
CA PRO A 244 15.05 -6.61 -7.45
C PRO A 244 16.25 -5.89 -6.86
N GLU A 245 17.28 -5.57 -7.66
CA GLU A 245 18.46 -4.86 -7.18
C GLU A 245 18.13 -3.40 -6.83
N GLU A 246 17.24 -2.76 -7.58
CA GLU A 246 16.73 -1.42 -7.27
C GLU A 246 15.89 -1.44 -5.99
N ALA A 247 14.97 -2.40 -5.87
CA ALA A 247 14.17 -2.61 -4.68
C ALA A 247 15.05 -2.80 -3.44
N LEU A 248 16.10 -3.63 -3.55
CA LEU A 248 17.06 -3.88 -2.48
C LEU A 248 17.74 -2.58 -2.01
N ARG A 249 18.25 -1.77 -2.95
CA ARG A 249 18.88 -0.48 -2.62
C ARG A 249 17.94 0.44 -1.83
N HIS A 250 16.67 0.50 -2.22
CA HIS A 250 15.69 1.35 -1.55
C HIS A 250 15.33 0.84 -0.15
N TYR A 251 15.13 -0.47 0.03
CA TYR A 251 14.87 -1.04 1.35
C TYR A 251 16.08 -0.89 2.28
N GLU A 252 17.30 -1.09 1.81
CA GLU A 252 18.51 -0.85 2.58
C GLU A 252 18.65 0.63 2.97
N ALA A 253 18.34 1.56 2.06
CA ALA A 253 18.34 2.97 2.38
C ALA A 253 17.29 3.33 3.44
N ALA A 254 16.10 2.72 3.38
CA ALA A 254 15.08 2.89 4.40
C ALA A 254 15.55 2.36 5.76
N LEU A 255 16.19 1.18 5.79
CA LEU A 255 16.71 0.56 7.01
C LEU A 255 17.94 1.27 7.60
N ARG A 256 18.74 1.96 6.76
CA ARG A 256 19.79 2.86 7.28
C ARG A 256 19.20 4.08 7.98
N ALA A 257 18.07 4.60 7.49
CA ALA A 257 17.40 5.74 8.11
C ALA A 257 16.57 5.36 9.35
N ASP A 258 15.92 4.19 9.33
CA ASP A 258 15.23 3.59 10.49
C ASP A 258 15.42 2.07 10.52
N PRO A 259 16.38 1.56 11.32
CA PRO A 259 16.65 0.13 11.42
C PRO A 259 15.47 -0.72 11.96
N ARG A 260 14.46 -0.09 12.55
CA ARG A 260 13.30 -0.78 13.13
C ARG A 260 12.07 -0.76 12.20
N PHE A 261 12.21 -0.24 10.99
CA PHE A 261 11.08 -0.21 10.05
C PHE A 261 10.82 -1.60 9.46
N GLY A 262 10.01 -2.41 10.14
CA GLY A 262 9.76 -3.82 9.82
C GLY A 262 9.25 -4.07 8.41
N ARG A 263 8.46 -3.16 7.83
CA ARG A 263 7.96 -3.28 6.45
C ARG A 263 9.09 -3.26 5.41
N ALA A 264 10.06 -2.36 5.54
CA ALA A 264 11.22 -2.34 4.63
C ALA A 264 12.10 -3.59 4.85
N ARG A 265 12.21 -4.08 6.07
CA ARG A 265 12.94 -5.31 6.37
C ARG A 265 12.28 -6.53 5.70
N ALA A 266 10.96 -6.65 5.76
CA ALA A 266 10.23 -7.71 5.05
C ALA A 266 10.35 -7.58 3.52
N GLY A 267 10.27 -6.36 2.98
CA GLY A 267 10.53 -6.12 1.55
C GLY A 267 11.93 -6.54 1.14
N ARG A 268 12.96 -6.24 1.96
CA ARG A 268 14.33 -6.71 1.75
C ARG A 268 14.42 -8.24 1.80
N ALA A 269 13.76 -8.88 2.77
CA ALA A 269 13.70 -10.34 2.86
C ALA A 269 13.13 -10.98 1.59
N ARG A 270 12.03 -10.45 1.08
CA ARG A 270 11.40 -10.91 -0.17
C ARG A 270 12.37 -10.83 -1.35
N VAL A 271 13.08 -9.72 -1.49
CA VAL A 271 14.10 -9.55 -2.54
C VAL A 271 15.26 -10.52 -2.34
N MET A 272 15.80 -10.68 -1.13
CA MET A 272 16.89 -11.61 -0.83
C MET A 272 16.50 -13.05 -1.17
N ALA A 273 15.27 -13.47 -0.85
CA ALA A 273 14.77 -14.79 -1.23
C ALA A 273 14.76 -14.98 -2.75
N SER A 274 14.34 -13.96 -3.50
CA SER A 274 14.32 -13.99 -4.98
C SER A 274 15.70 -14.04 -5.61
N LEU A 275 16.71 -13.51 -4.93
CA LEU A 275 18.13 -13.54 -5.33
C LEU A 275 18.87 -14.79 -4.85
N GLY A 276 18.16 -15.82 -4.34
CA GLY A 276 18.76 -17.08 -3.89
C GLY A 276 19.48 -16.99 -2.53
N ARG A 277 19.10 -16.05 -1.67
CA ARG A 277 19.64 -15.82 -0.33
C ARG A 277 18.59 -16.10 0.76
N PRO A 278 18.06 -17.34 0.86
CA PRO A 278 16.94 -17.63 1.75
C PRO A 278 17.29 -17.54 3.24
N ALA A 279 18.54 -17.80 3.65
CA ALA A 279 18.96 -17.67 5.05
C ALA A 279 18.94 -16.21 5.54
N ASP A 280 19.41 -15.29 4.69
CA ASP A 280 19.35 -13.85 4.98
C ASP A 280 17.89 -13.36 5.02
N ALA A 281 17.07 -13.82 4.07
CA ALA A 281 15.65 -13.53 4.03
C ALA A 281 14.91 -14.00 5.28
N GLU A 282 15.21 -15.21 5.76
CA GLU A 282 14.61 -15.76 6.98
C GLU A 282 14.94 -14.91 8.20
N THR A 283 16.20 -14.49 8.35
CA THR A 283 16.65 -13.61 9.43
C THR A 283 15.88 -12.28 9.41
N ASP A 284 15.71 -11.72 8.24
CA ASP A 284 14.97 -10.47 8.06
C ASP A 284 13.48 -10.63 8.33
N TYR A 285 12.82 -11.71 7.85
CA TYR A 285 11.40 -11.94 8.15
C TYR A 285 11.17 -12.11 9.66
N ARG A 286 11.99 -12.89 10.37
CA ARG A 286 11.88 -13.07 11.81
C ARG A 286 12.02 -11.75 12.57
N THR A 287 12.99 -10.93 12.19
CA THR A 287 13.19 -9.61 12.80
C THR A 287 12.03 -8.67 12.46
N ALA A 288 11.57 -8.65 11.21
CA ALA A 288 10.43 -7.83 10.78
C ALA A 288 9.15 -8.15 11.57
N LEU A 289 8.89 -9.42 11.80
CA LEU A 289 7.72 -9.91 12.54
C LEU A 289 7.79 -9.61 14.05
N THR A 290 9.00 -9.43 14.61
CA THR A 290 9.19 -8.95 15.99
C THR A 290 8.79 -7.47 16.10
N ASP A 291 9.20 -6.64 15.14
CA ASP A 291 8.94 -5.20 15.14
C ASP A 291 7.52 -4.86 14.65
N THR A 292 7.00 -5.64 13.69
CA THR A 292 5.73 -5.35 12.99
C THR A 292 5.00 -6.67 12.65
N PRO A 293 4.26 -7.27 13.60
CA PRO A 293 3.62 -8.60 13.42
C PRO A 293 2.33 -8.53 12.57
N LEU A 294 2.46 -8.09 11.32
CA LEU A 294 1.35 -8.00 10.37
C LEU A 294 1.00 -9.37 9.76
N PRO A 295 -0.29 -9.66 9.53
CA PRO A 295 -0.72 -10.89 8.87
C PRO A 295 -0.06 -11.08 7.49
N GLU A 296 0.11 -10.01 6.73
CA GLU A 296 0.72 -10.02 5.40
C GLU A 296 2.16 -10.53 5.45
N LEU A 297 2.94 -10.13 6.46
CA LEU A 297 4.33 -10.57 6.60
C LEU A 297 4.44 -12.04 6.99
N HIS A 298 3.52 -12.56 7.82
CA HIS A 298 3.41 -13.98 8.08
C HIS A 298 3.05 -14.77 6.81
N PHE A 299 2.18 -14.22 5.97
CA PHE A 299 1.81 -14.85 4.70
C PHE A 299 3.01 -14.95 3.75
N GLU A 300 3.74 -13.85 3.51
CA GLU A 300 4.94 -13.81 2.66
C GLU A 300 6.03 -14.77 3.18
N TYR A 301 6.26 -14.78 4.49
CA TYR A 301 7.22 -15.70 5.09
C TYR A 301 6.78 -17.16 4.95
N GLY A 302 5.50 -17.45 5.10
CA GLY A 302 4.93 -18.77 4.86
C GLY A 302 5.14 -19.25 3.42
N GLU A 303 4.89 -18.40 2.41
CA GLU A 303 5.15 -18.74 1.00
C GLU A 303 6.64 -19.00 0.75
N MET A 304 7.54 -18.23 1.34
CA MET A 304 8.97 -18.47 1.23
C MET A 304 9.35 -19.84 1.83
N LEU A 305 8.90 -20.17 3.02
CA LEU A 305 9.17 -21.45 3.68
C LEU A 305 8.62 -22.62 2.86
N GLU A 306 7.42 -22.50 2.31
CA GLU A 306 6.82 -23.51 1.45
C GLU A 306 7.63 -23.71 0.16
N SER A 307 8.13 -22.64 -0.45
CA SER A 307 8.98 -22.71 -1.63
C SER A 307 10.31 -23.45 -1.40
N LEU A 308 10.75 -23.46 -0.14
CA LEU A 308 11.94 -24.22 0.33
C LEU A 308 11.61 -25.65 0.76
N GLY A 309 10.35 -26.11 0.60
CA GLY A 309 9.90 -27.44 1.03
C GLY A 309 9.65 -27.56 2.55
N ARG A 310 9.76 -26.47 3.30
CA ARG A 310 9.56 -26.42 4.77
C ARG A 310 8.07 -26.28 5.12
N VAL A 311 7.26 -27.19 4.60
CA VAL A 311 5.79 -27.16 4.68
C VAL A 311 5.24 -27.10 6.12
N PRO A 312 5.78 -27.83 7.12
CA PRO A 312 5.29 -27.70 8.50
C PRO A 312 5.41 -26.27 9.04
N GLU A 313 6.57 -25.66 8.86
CA GLU A 313 6.83 -24.27 9.31
C GLU A 313 6.00 -23.24 8.55
N ALA A 314 5.80 -23.44 7.25
CA ALA A 314 4.89 -22.61 6.46
C ALA A 314 3.46 -22.64 7.03
N LYS A 315 2.95 -23.82 7.42
CA LYS A 315 1.62 -23.97 8.03
C LYS A 315 1.50 -23.22 9.35
N GLU A 316 2.57 -23.18 10.16
CA GLU A 316 2.61 -22.37 11.39
C GLU A 316 2.44 -20.89 11.07
N GLN A 317 3.16 -20.40 10.05
CA GLN A 317 3.01 -19.01 9.61
C GLN A 317 1.59 -18.72 9.09
N TYR A 318 1.00 -19.60 8.30
CA TYR A 318 -0.38 -19.47 7.83
C TYR A 318 -1.42 -19.51 8.98
N ALA A 319 -1.17 -20.25 10.05
CA ALA A 319 -2.01 -20.19 11.24
C ALA A 319 -1.92 -18.82 11.93
N LEU A 320 -0.71 -18.24 12.02
CA LEU A 320 -0.49 -16.90 12.56
C LEU A 320 -1.17 -15.81 11.72
N VAL A 321 -1.26 -15.96 10.39
CA VAL A 321 -2.07 -15.04 9.55
C VAL A 321 -3.50 -14.96 10.08
N ARG A 322 -4.14 -16.09 10.32
CA ARG A 322 -5.53 -16.14 10.81
C ARG A 322 -5.67 -15.57 12.22
N GLU A 323 -4.74 -15.90 13.10
CA GLU A 323 -4.71 -15.40 14.48
C GLU A 323 -4.59 -13.86 14.52
N LYS A 324 -3.57 -13.31 13.82
CA LYS A 324 -3.34 -11.86 13.80
C LYS A 324 -4.48 -11.10 13.13
N ALA A 325 -5.02 -11.60 12.01
CA ALA A 325 -6.19 -11.02 11.36
C ALA A 325 -7.43 -11.04 12.28
N ALA A 326 -7.64 -12.12 13.04
CA ALA A 326 -8.73 -12.20 14.01
C ALA A 326 -8.53 -11.20 15.17
N LEU A 327 -7.31 -11.04 15.67
CA LEU A 327 -6.99 -10.06 16.72
C LEU A 327 -7.23 -8.61 16.23
N ILE A 328 -6.77 -8.26 15.04
CA ILE A 328 -7.01 -6.95 14.42
C ILE A 328 -8.50 -6.68 14.30
N ARG A 329 -9.26 -7.64 13.78
CA ARG A 329 -10.73 -7.53 13.64
C ARG A 329 -11.44 -7.39 14.98
N LYS A 330 -11.04 -8.17 16.01
CA LYS A 330 -11.61 -8.09 17.37
C LYS A 330 -11.45 -6.69 17.98
N ASN A 331 -10.35 -6.01 17.69
CA ASN A 331 -10.08 -4.66 18.14
C ASN A 331 -10.61 -3.57 17.17
N GLY A 332 -11.48 -3.94 16.23
CA GLY A 332 -12.10 -3.00 15.32
C GLY A 332 -11.19 -2.45 14.21
N GLY A 333 -10.08 -3.14 13.91
CA GLY A 333 -9.24 -2.87 12.75
C GLY A 333 -9.77 -3.46 11.45
N GLY A 334 -8.98 -3.44 10.38
CA GLY A 334 -9.31 -3.98 9.06
C GLY A 334 -9.61 -5.47 9.07
N LYS A 335 -10.44 -5.93 8.13
CA LYS A 335 -10.90 -7.32 8.10
C LYS A 335 -9.97 -8.28 7.36
N ASN A 336 -9.00 -7.77 6.63
CA ASN A 336 -8.02 -8.55 5.83
C ASN A 336 -8.70 -9.59 4.91
N GLU A 337 -9.88 -9.26 4.35
CA GLU A 337 -10.74 -10.23 3.64
C GLU A 337 -10.06 -10.82 2.40
N VAL A 338 -9.31 -10.00 1.65
CA VAL A 338 -8.58 -10.46 0.46
C VAL A 338 -7.45 -11.41 0.84
N LEU A 339 -6.62 -11.05 1.83
CA LEU A 339 -5.52 -11.89 2.31
C LEU A 339 -6.02 -13.24 2.83
N LEU A 340 -7.05 -13.21 3.70
CA LEU A 340 -7.64 -14.44 4.25
C LEU A 340 -8.25 -15.30 3.15
N ALA A 341 -8.81 -14.69 2.11
CA ALA A 341 -9.39 -15.44 1.00
C ALA A 341 -8.31 -16.06 0.10
N HIS A 342 -7.19 -15.40 -0.14
CA HIS A 342 -6.03 -16.03 -0.81
C HIS A 342 -5.54 -17.24 -0.01
N LEU A 343 -5.37 -17.06 1.31
CA LEU A 343 -4.98 -18.17 2.17
C LEU A 343 -5.99 -19.33 2.15
N ASP A 344 -7.29 -19.04 2.18
CA ASP A 344 -8.32 -20.08 2.15
C ASP A 344 -8.43 -20.74 0.76
N ALA A 345 -8.17 -20.01 -0.32
CA ALA A 345 -8.17 -20.55 -1.68
C ALA A 345 -7.03 -21.56 -1.92
N ASP A 346 -5.84 -21.30 -1.39
CA ASP A 346 -4.66 -22.13 -1.62
C ASP A 346 -4.40 -23.18 -0.52
N HIS A 347 -4.74 -22.84 0.74
CA HIS A 347 -4.41 -23.63 1.93
C HIS A 347 -5.59 -23.88 2.86
N GLY A 348 -6.84 -23.76 2.36
CA GLY A 348 -8.04 -23.92 3.20
C GLY A 348 -9.27 -24.36 2.42
N ASP A 349 -10.38 -23.64 2.60
CA ASP A 349 -11.67 -23.88 1.93
C ASP A 349 -11.90 -22.84 0.81
N PRO A 350 -11.65 -23.19 -0.48
CA PRO A 350 -11.90 -22.30 -1.61
C PRO A 350 -13.35 -21.83 -1.71
N ALA A 351 -14.32 -22.64 -1.32
CA ALA A 351 -15.73 -22.25 -1.34
C ALA A 351 -16.02 -21.17 -0.27
N ALA A 352 -15.39 -21.24 0.90
CA ALA A 352 -15.45 -20.17 1.90
C ALA A 352 -14.79 -18.88 1.37
N ALA A 353 -13.65 -18.99 0.67
CA ALA A 353 -13.00 -17.86 0.01
C ALA A 353 -13.94 -17.19 -1.01
N VAL A 354 -14.60 -17.96 -1.87
CA VAL A 354 -15.57 -17.44 -2.85
C VAL A 354 -16.73 -16.72 -2.16
N ARG A 355 -17.32 -17.30 -1.10
CA ARG A 355 -18.42 -16.65 -0.34
C ARG A 355 -17.97 -15.30 0.24
N ARG A 356 -16.78 -15.27 0.84
CA ARG A 356 -16.15 -14.07 1.43
C ARG A 356 -15.93 -13.00 0.38
N LEU A 357 -15.32 -13.36 -0.75
CA LEU A 357 -14.97 -12.41 -1.81
C LEU A 357 -16.15 -11.90 -2.62
N ARG A 358 -17.20 -12.70 -2.79
CA ARG A 358 -18.47 -12.20 -3.35
C ARG A 358 -19.11 -11.12 -2.47
N ALA A 359 -19.02 -11.27 -1.13
CA ALA A 359 -19.49 -10.25 -0.21
C ALA A 359 -18.59 -9.01 -0.25
N GLU A 360 -17.27 -9.21 -0.38
CA GLU A 360 -16.30 -8.12 -0.47
C GLU A 360 -16.43 -7.36 -1.79
N TRP A 361 -16.62 -8.05 -2.91
CA TRP A 361 -16.86 -7.42 -4.21
C TRP A 361 -18.06 -6.48 -4.22
N ARG A 362 -19.15 -6.83 -3.54
CA ARG A 362 -20.32 -5.94 -3.42
C ARG A 362 -20.02 -4.66 -2.65
N ARG A 363 -19.03 -4.69 -1.77
CA ARG A 363 -18.59 -3.53 -0.96
C ARG A 363 -17.50 -2.73 -1.65
N HIS A 364 -16.52 -3.42 -2.24
CA HIS A 364 -15.28 -2.84 -2.76
C HIS A 364 -14.92 -3.45 -4.12
N PRO A 365 -15.55 -2.99 -5.22
CA PRO A 365 -15.36 -3.57 -6.55
C PRO A 365 -14.06 -3.06 -7.22
N ASN A 366 -12.90 -3.33 -6.62
CA ASN A 366 -11.60 -2.96 -7.15
C ASN A 366 -10.85 -4.16 -7.78
N ALA A 367 -9.69 -3.89 -8.40
CA ALA A 367 -8.89 -4.88 -9.10
C ALA A 367 -8.41 -6.02 -8.19
N TYR A 368 -8.01 -5.72 -6.95
CA TYR A 368 -7.51 -6.73 -6.01
C TYR A 368 -8.59 -7.72 -5.60
N VAL A 369 -9.81 -7.23 -5.33
CA VAL A 369 -10.95 -8.10 -4.98
C VAL A 369 -11.40 -8.90 -6.21
N ALA A 370 -11.33 -8.32 -7.42
CA ALA A 370 -11.66 -9.03 -8.65
C ALA A 370 -10.69 -10.19 -8.89
N ASP A 371 -9.38 -9.95 -8.77
CA ASP A 371 -8.35 -10.97 -8.93
C ASP A 371 -8.52 -12.10 -7.90
N ALA A 372 -8.60 -11.75 -6.62
CA ALA A 372 -8.79 -12.74 -5.56
C ALA A 372 -10.04 -13.60 -5.77
N LEU A 373 -11.16 -12.99 -6.20
CA LEU A 373 -12.39 -13.72 -6.50
C LEU A 373 -12.22 -14.65 -7.72
N ALA A 374 -11.53 -14.18 -8.75
CA ALA A 374 -11.23 -15.02 -9.91
C ALA A 374 -10.40 -16.25 -9.50
N TRP A 375 -9.36 -16.03 -8.71
CA TRP A 375 -8.51 -17.10 -8.22
C TRP A 375 -9.27 -18.10 -7.32
N ALA A 376 -10.05 -17.62 -6.36
CA ALA A 376 -10.85 -18.47 -5.49
C ALA A 376 -11.89 -19.32 -6.27
N LEU A 377 -12.55 -18.73 -7.27
CA LEU A 377 -13.48 -19.44 -8.17
C LEU A 377 -12.75 -20.53 -8.98
N TYR A 378 -11.55 -20.27 -9.44
CA TYR A 378 -10.71 -21.25 -10.13
C TYR A 378 -10.30 -22.39 -9.19
N ARG A 379 -9.83 -22.05 -7.97
CA ARG A 379 -9.38 -23.02 -6.97
C ARG A 379 -10.50 -23.90 -6.40
N GLU A 380 -11.74 -23.41 -6.38
CA GLU A 380 -12.91 -24.23 -6.01
C GLU A 380 -13.13 -25.39 -7.01
N ASN A 381 -12.47 -25.34 -8.17
CA ASN A 381 -12.50 -26.37 -9.21
C ASN A 381 -13.89 -26.80 -9.68
N ASN A 382 -14.84 -25.88 -9.65
CA ASN A 382 -16.19 -26.11 -10.12
C ASN A 382 -16.32 -25.63 -11.58
N VAL A 383 -16.62 -26.55 -12.50
CA VAL A 383 -16.76 -26.26 -13.94
C VAL A 383 -17.72 -25.07 -14.20
N LYS A 384 -18.79 -24.94 -13.42
CA LYS A 384 -19.76 -23.85 -13.54
C LYS A 384 -19.14 -22.48 -13.23
N ASN A 385 -18.07 -22.44 -12.44
CA ASN A 385 -17.40 -21.22 -12.01
C ASN A 385 -16.31 -20.72 -12.97
N ARG A 386 -15.91 -21.54 -13.96
CA ARG A 386 -14.80 -21.21 -14.88
C ARG A 386 -15.02 -19.92 -15.67
N THR A 387 -16.22 -19.79 -16.24
CA THR A 387 -16.58 -18.57 -17.00
C THR A 387 -16.65 -17.34 -16.08
N GLU A 388 -17.13 -17.51 -14.85
CA GLU A 388 -17.17 -16.43 -13.87
C GLU A 388 -15.75 -16.05 -13.43
N ALA A 389 -14.88 -17.02 -13.17
CA ALA A 389 -13.47 -16.80 -12.85
C ALA A 389 -12.76 -15.98 -13.94
N LEU A 390 -12.91 -16.40 -15.22
CA LEU A 390 -12.34 -15.69 -16.35
C LEU A 390 -12.83 -14.24 -16.46
N ARG A 391 -14.12 -14.03 -16.24
CA ARG A 391 -14.72 -12.68 -16.27
C ARG A 391 -14.08 -11.76 -15.20
N TYR A 392 -13.88 -12.25 -13.97
CA TYR A 392 -13.27 -11.47 -12.90
C TYR A 392 -11.77 -11.26 -13.12
N ALA A 393 -11.03 -12.27 -13.61
CA ALA A 393 -9.61 -12.13 -13.95
C ALA A 393 -9.39 -11.07 -15.02
N ARG A 394 -10.20 -11.07 -16.09
CA ARG A 394 -10.18 -10.02 -17.13
C ARG A 394 -10.54 -8.65 -16.56
N LYS A 395 -11.45 -8.59 -15.59
CA LYS A 395 -11.80 -7.34 -14.92
C LYS A 395 -10.67 -6.79 -14.07
N ALA A 396 -9.91 -7.66 -13.40
CA ALA A 396 -8.74 -7.25 -12.60
C ALA A 396 -7.64 -6.64 -13.47
N THR A 397 -7.30 -7.30 -14.57
CA THR A 397 -6.25 -6.83 -15.49
C THR A 397 -6.67 -5.66 -16.38
N GLY A 398 -7.98 -5.45 -16.57
CA GLY A 398 -8.53 -4.37 -17.40
C GLY A 398 -8.63 -3.01 -16.71
N GLN A 399 -8.28 -2.88 -15.43
CA GLN A 399 -8.35 -1.61 -14.68
C GLN A 399 -7.07 -0.75 -14.77
N GLY A 400 -6.06 -1.18 -15.51
CA GLY A 400 -4.82 -0.44 -15.74
C GLY A 400 -3.66 -0.88 -14.85
N LEU A 401 -3.90 -1.33 -13.64
CA LEU A 401 -2.83 -1.81 -12.73
C LEU A 401 -2.01 -2.94 -13.35
N ARG A 402 -0.70 -2.75 -13.44
CA ARG A 402 0.25 -3.72 -13.99
C ARG A 402 0.78 -4.62 -12.87
N ASN A 403 0.08 -5.70 -12.56
CA ASN A 403 0.42 -6.64 -11.49
C ASN A 403 0.70 -8.04 -12.05
N ALA A 404 1.91 -8.56 -11.83
CA ALA A 404 2.34 -9.86 -12.36
C ALA A 404 1.44 -11.03 -11.89
N LEU A 405 1.00 -11.00 -10.62
CA LEU A 405 0.13 -12.02 -10.07
C LEU A 405 -1.23 -12.07 -10.80
N PHE A 406 -1.81 -10.90 -11.12
CA PHE A 406 -3.07 -10.83 -11.85
C PHE A 406 -2.97 -11.42 -13.25
N PHE A 407 -1.88 -11.14 -13.96
CA PHE A 407 -1.63 -11.74 -15.28
C PHE A 407 -1.34 -13.23 -15.19
N TYR A 408 -0.67 -13.69 -14.15
CA TYR A 408 -0.49 -15.12 -13.89
C TYR A 408 -1.84 -15.82 -13.66
N HIS A 409 -2.69 -15.31 -12.76
CA HIS A 409 -4.01 -15.87 -12.51
C HIS A 409 -4.86 -15.91 -13.77
N LEU A 410 -4.89 -14.81 -14.53
CA LEU A 410 -5.60 -14.75 -15.82
C LEU A 410 -5.09 -15.81 -16.79
N GLY A 411 -3.76 -15.91 -16.97
CA GLY A 411 -3.16 -16.88 -17.89
C GLY A 411 -3.45 -18.34 -17.50
N VAL A 412 -3.42 -18.66 -16.20
CA VAL A 412 -3.76 -20.00 -15.69
C VAL A 412 -5.25 -20.31 -15.95
N ILE A 413 -6.14 -19.36 -15.67
CA ILE A 413 -7.60 -19.53 -15.88
C ILE A 413 -7.92 -19.67 -17.38
N GLU A 414 -7.28 -18.87 -18.26
CA GLU A 414 -7.44 -18.98 -19.72
C GLU A 414 -6.93 -20.34 -20.25
N ASN A 415 -5.83 -20.85 -19.71
CA ASN A 415 -5.34 -22.17 -20.06
C ASN A 415 -6.37 -23.28 -19.69
N ASP A 416 -6.98 -23.18 -18.51
CA ASP A 416 -7.99 -24.14 -18.05
C ASP A 416 -9.26 -24.14 -18.93
N VAL A 417 -9.65 -22.99 -19.45
CA VAL A 417 -10.78 -22.87 -20.40
C VAL A 417 -10.35 -23.05 -21.86
N ARG A 418 -9.10 -23.49 -22.13
CA ARG A 418 -8.52 -23.79 -23.44
C ARG A 418 -8.33 -22.57 -24.35
N GLU A 419 -8.26 -21.38 -23.79
CA GLU A 419 -7.87 -20.18 -24.51
C GLU A 419 -6.31 -20.07 -24.57
N TYR A 420 -5.65 -21.03 -25.18
CA TYR A 420 -4.19 -21.21 -25.13
C TYR A 420 -3.38 -20.02 -25.65
N GLY A 421 -3.84 -19.33 -26.68
CA GLY A 421 -3.16 -18.15 -27.22
C GLY A 421 -3.16 -16.96 -26.25
N PRO A 422 -4.31 -16.55 -25.72
CA PRO A 422 -4.37 -15.59 -24.61
C PRO A 422 -3.58 -16.01 -23.37
N ALA A 423 -3.75 -17.27 -22.93
CA ALA A 423 -3.05 -17.82 -21.76
C ALA A 423 -1.53 -17.64 -21.86
N ARG A 424 -0.95 -17.99 -23.01
CA ARG A 424 0.47 -17.81 -23.27
C ARG A 424 0.90 -16.36 -23.12
N ARG A 425 0.19 -15.43 -23.78
CA ARG A 425 0.54 -14.00 -23.73
C ARG A 425 0.48 -13.45 -22.30
N HIS A 426 -0.51 -13.87 -21.51
CA HIS A 426 -0.65 -13.36 -20.15
C HIS A 426 0.34 -13.99 -19.17
N LEU A 427 0.73 -15.25 -19.35
CA LEU A 427 1.84 -15.87 -18.60
C LEU A 427 3.19 -15.23 -18.94
N GLU A 428 3.45 -14.97 -20.24
CA GLU A 428 4.63 -14.20 -20.68
C GLU A 428 4.64 -12.79 -20.07
N GLU A 429 3.49 -12.11 -20.07
CA GLU A 429 3.34 -10.78 -19.49
C GLU A 429 3.57 -10.79 -17.98
N ALA A 430 3.07 -11.77 -17.23
CA ALA A 430 3.32 -11.91 -15.79
C ALA A 430 4.83 -11.98 -15.51
N LEU A 431 5.54 -12.86 -16.22
CA LEU A 431 6.99 -13.02 -16.06
C LEU A 431 7.80 -11.83 -16.58
N ARG A 432 7.27 -11.09 -17.56
CA ARG A 432 7.87 -9.86 -18.08
C ARG A 432 7.71 -8.69 -17.10
N ILE A 433 6.58 -8.62 -16.39
CA ILE A 433 6.35 -7.59 -15.36
C ILE A 433 7.27 -7.82 -14.17
N ASN A 434 7.29 -9.03 -13.63
CA ASN A 434 8.19 -9.40 -12.55
C ASN A 434 8.48 -10.91 -12.61
N PRO A 435 9.69 -11.34 -12.97
CA PRO A 435 10.04 -12.77 -13.09
C PRO A 435 10.08 -13.50 -11.75
N SER A 436 10.00 -12.78 -10.63
CA SER A 436 10.09 -13.29 -9.25
C SER A 436 8.91 -12.89 -8.37
N PHE A 437 7.76 -12.59 -8.97
CA PHE A 437 6.57 -12.02 -8.30
C PHE A 437 6.05 -12.84 -7.10
N SER A 438 6.30 -14.12 -7.06
CA SER A 438 6.02 -15.03 -5.92
C SER A 438 7.00 -16.19 -5.95
N PRO A 439 7.56 -16.61 -4.80
CA PRO A 439 8.48 -17.75 -4.74
C PRO A 439 7.81 -19.07 -5.14
N LEU A 440 6.50 -19.19 -4.95
CA LEU A 440 5.70 -20.37 -5.30
C LEU A 440 5.15 -20.32 -6.73
N LEU A 441 4.65 -19.16 -7.16
CA LEU A 441 3.84 -19.07 -8.37
C LEU A 441 4.66 -18.70 -9.61
N ALA A 442 5.77 -17.97 -9.47
CA ALA A 442 6.62 -17.65 -10.60
C ALA A 442 7.26 -18.90 -11.26
N PRO A 443 7.75 -19.92 -10.52
CA PRO A 443 8.13 -21.19 -11.10
C PRO A 443 6.98 -21.89 -11.85
N ARG A 444 5.80 -21.94 -11.26
CA ARG A 444 4.60 -22.53 -11.88
C ARG A 444 4.18 -21.79 -13.17
N ALA A 445 4.37 -20.46 -13.21
CA ALA A 445 4.13 -19.68 -14.43
C ALA A 445 5.06 -20.11 -15.56
N ARG A 446 6.36 -20.34 -15.26
CA ARG A 446 7.33 -20.85 -16.25
C ARG A 446 6.97 -22.25 -16.72
N GLU A 447 6.59 -23.15 -15.82
CA GLU A 447 6.16 -24.52 -16.15
C GLU A 447 4.91 -24.49 -17.04
N ALA A 448 3.90 -23.71 -16.69
CA ALA A 448 2.68 -23.56 -17.49
C ALA A 448 2.97 -23.00 -18.89
N LEU A 449 3.85 -22.00 -18.98
CA LEU A 449 4.29 -21.43 -20.25
C LEU A 449 5.05 -22.44 -21.11
N ASN A 450 5.95 -23.22 -20.53
CA ASN A 450 6.69 -24.27 -21.21
C ASN A 450 5.74 -25.39 -21.73
N ALA A 451 4.75 -25.77 -20.93
CA ALA A 451 3.75 -26.79 -21.31
C ALA A 451 2.89 -26.35 -22.51
N LEU A 452 2.63 -25.05 -22.67
CA LEU A 452 1.92 -24.50 -23.82
C LEU A 452 2.74 -24.56 -25.14
N GLY A 453 4.05 -24.82 -25.06
CA GLY A 453 4.94 -24.92 -26.21
C GLY A 453 5.08 -23.61 -26.98
N GLU A 454 5.87 -23.61 -28.07
CA GLU A 454 5.96 -22.45 -28.97
C GLU A 454 4.70 -22.32 -29.84
N PRO A 455 4.29 -21.07 -30.18
CA PRO A 455 3.23 -20.87 -31.17
C PRO A 455 3.59 -21.58 -32.46
N ARG A 456 2.68 -22.42 -32.99
CA ARG A 456 2.89 -22.99 -34.33
C ARG A 456 3.10 -21.84 -35.30
N ARG A 457 4.28 -21.73 -35.88
CA ARG A 457 4.54 -20.80 -36.99
C ARG A 457 3.51 -21.10 -38.05
N GLY A 458 2.58 -20.18 -38.31
CA GLY A 458 1.56 -20.33 -39.33
C GLY A 458 2.29 -20.54 -40.67
N GLY A 459 2.21 -21.73 -41.22
CA GLY A 459 2.60 -21.96 -42.61
C GLY A 459 1.73 -21.10 -43.53
N PRO A 460 2.20 -20.74 -44.73
CA PRO A 460 1.43 -19.94 -45.66
C PRO A 460 0.07 -20.60 -45.89
N ARG A 461 -1.03 -19.84 -45.72
CA ARG A 461 -2.37 -20.27 -46.11
C ARG A 461 -2.31 -20.50 -47.63
N ARG A 462 -2.40 -21.79 -48.04
CA ARG A 462 -2.64 -22.16 -49.44
C ARG A 462 -4.07 -21.82 -49.83
#